data_46402e2fa4e21fa356fc665c941c97c3
#
_entry.id   46402e2fa4e21fa356fc665c941c97c3
#
_cell.length_a   1.000
_cell.length_b   1.000
_cell.length_c   1.000
_cell.angle_alpha   90.00
_cell.angle_beta   90.00
_cell.angle_gamma   90.00
#
_symmetry.space_group_name_H-M   'P 1'
#
loop_
_entity.id
_entity.type
_entity.pdbx_description
1 polymer ?
#
loop_
_entity_poly.entity_id
_entity_poly.type
_entity_poly.pdbx_seq_one_letter_code
_entity_poly.pdbx_strand_id
1 'polypeptide(L)'
;MKVALVLPPHTFEDRYNKSIAKAAGVLPPLGLLYIASVVREGGHEVAVLDGSIKNFYEINQKLDEFKPDIIGINVMTFLWDKVKKWLPELKQRFPGVF
;
A
#
# COMPACT_ATOMS: atom_id res chain seq x y z
N MET A 1 15.55 7.77 -7.21
CA MET A 1 14.42 8.13 -6.30
C MET A 1 14.00 6.94 -5.48
N LYS A 2 13.46 7.18 -4.32
CA LYS A 2 12.87 6.13 -3.49
C LYS A 2 11.36 6.14 -3.67
N VAL A 3 10.81 5.01 -4.12
CA VAL A 3 9.39 4.86 -4.42
C VAL A 3 8.79 3.81 -3.49
N ALA A 4 7.79 4.19 -2.73
CA ALA A 4 7.01 3.26 -1.92
C ALA A 4 5.68 2.97 -2.62
N LEU A 5 5.38 1.71 -2.83
CA LEU A 5 4.11 1.26 -3.39
C LEU A 5 3.32 0.56 -2.30
N VAL A 6 2.13 1.06 -2.05
CA VAL A 6 1.32 0.61 -0.91
C VAL A 6 0.00 0.02 -1.36
N LEU A 7 -0.28 -1.19 -0.91
CA LEU A 7 -1.64 -1.74 -0.90
C LEU A 7 -2.22 -1.43 0.48
N PRO A 8 -3.29 -0.61 0.57
CA PRO A 8 -3.83 -0.22 1.87
C PRO A 8 -4.32 -1.41 2.69
N PRO A 9 -4.25 -1.32 4.03
CA PRO A 9 -4.75 -2.39 4.89
C PRO A 9 -6.20 -2.72 4.63
N HIS A 10 -6.49 -4.01 4.47
CA HIS A 10 -7.83 -4.52 4.25
C HIS A 10 -7.91 -5.97 4.72
N THR A 11 -9.13 -6.44 4.90
CA THR A 11 -9.40 -7.84 5.22
C THR A 11 -10.10 -8.50 4.03
N PHE A 12 -10.16 -9.81 4.03
CA PHE A 12 -10.97 -10.52 3.04
C PHE A 12 -12.45 -10.16 3.14
N GLU A 13 -12.93 -9.83 4.33
CA GLU A 13 -14.31 -9.38 4.52
C GLU A 13 -14.57 -8.03 3.86
N ASP A 14 -13.57 -7.16 3.75
CA ASP A 14 -13.67 -5.91 3.01
C ASP A 14 -13.83 -6.15 1.50
N ARG A 15 -13.15 -7.16 0.99
CA ARG A 15 -13.10 -7.47 -0.45
C ARG A 15 -14.19 -8.42 -0.89
N TYR A 16 -14.55 -9.38 -0.04
CA TYR A 16 -15.53 -10.43 -0.31
C TYR A 16 -16.52 -10.49 0.86
N ASN A 17 -17.67 -11.12 0.66
CA ASN A 17 -18.55 -11.40 1.79
C ASN A 17 -17.91 -12.46 2.71
N LYS A 18 -18.45 -12.60 3.92
CA LYS A 18 -17.89 -13.53 4.93
C LYS A 18 -17.78 -14.98 4.46
N SER A 19 -18.71 -15.43 3.62
CA SER A 19 -18.70 -16.80 3.12
C SER A 19 -17.52 -17.05 2.18
N ILE A 20 -17.23 -16.09 1.32
CA ILE A 20 -16.13 -16.16 0.36
C ILE A 20 -14.79 -15.92 1.07
N ALA A 21 -14.75 -15.03 2.05
CA ALA A 21 -13.54 -14.72 2.80
C ALA A 21 -12.92 -15.94 3.47
N LYS A 22 -13.75 -16.86 3.96
CA LYS A 22 -13.27 -18.11 4.59
C LYS A 22 -12.56 -19.04 3.61
N ALA A 23 -12.92 -18.99 2.33
CA ALA A 23 -12.34 -19.84 1.30
C ALA A 23 -11.16 -19.19 0.59
N ALA A 24 -11.03 -17.88 0.66
CA ALA A 24 -9.97 -17.14 -0.01
C ALA A 24 -8.70 -17.10 0.85
N GLY A 25 -7.56 -17.40 0.28
CA GLY A 25 -6.28 -17.23 0.93
C GLY A 25 -5.74 -15.81 0.77
N VAL A 26 -4.66 -15.49 1.46
CA VAL A 26 -3.94 -14.23 1.26
C VAL A 26 -3.20 -14.29 -0.07
N LEU A 27 -3.49 -13.34 -0.97
CA LEU A 27 -2.85 -13.28 -2.28
C LEU A 27 -1.84 -12.12 -2.31
N PRO A 28 -0.65 -12.35 -2.89
CA PRO A 28 0.32 -11.25 -3.05
C PRO A 28 -0.23 -10.19 -4.01
N PRO A 29 0.16 -8.91 -3.83
CA PRO A 29 -0.30 -7.82 -4.70
C PRO A 29 0.47 -7.80 -6.03
N LEU A 30 0.15 -8.74 -6.93
CA LEU A 30 0.89 -8.95 -8.18
C LEU A 30 0.98 -7.68 -9.03
N GLY A 31 -0.09 -6.89 -9.12
CA GLY A 31 -0.08 -5.65 -9.89
C GLY A 31 0.97 -4.66 -9.39
N LEU A 32 1.07 -4.47 -8.07
CA LEU A 32 2.09 -3.62 -7.48
C LEU A 32 3.49 -4.20 -7.67
N LEU A 33 3.63 -5.52 -7.60
CA LEU A 33 4.92 -6.18 -7.80
C LEU A 33 5.44 -6.00 -9.24
N TYR A 34 4.56 -6.04 -10.23
CA TYR A 34 4.94 -5.73 -11.61
C TYR A 34 5.42 -4.28 -11.76
N ILE A 35 4.69 -3.33 -11.19
CA ILE A 35 5.09 -1.92 -11.21
C ILE A 35 6.43 -1.74 -10.50
N ALA A 36 6.60 -2.36 -9.35
CA ALA A 36 7.84 -2.31 -8.58
C ALA A 36 9.04 -2.82 -9.39
N SER A 37 8.86 -3.91 -10.13
CA SER A 37 9.89 -4.49 -10.96
C SER A 37 10.35 -3.51 -12.06
N VAL A 38 9.40 -2.88 -12.75
CA VAL A 38 9.70 -1.90 -13.81
C VAL A 38 10.41 -0.68 -13.24
N VAL A 39 9.93 -0.16 -12.10
CA VAL A 39 10.52 1.02 -11.45
C VAL A 39 11.95 0.72 -10.98
N ARG A 40 12.19 -0.47 -10.46
CA ARG A 40 13.53 -0.88 -10.03
C ARG A 40 14.48 -1.02 -11.20
N GLU A 41 14.03 -1.55 -12.33
CA GLU A 41 14.82 -1.63 -13.55
C GLU A 41 15.23 -0.24 -14.06
N GLY A 42 14.42 0.78 -13.77
CA GLY A 42 14.74 2.17 -14.08
C GLY A 42 15.79 2.81 -13.18
N GLY A 43 16.35 2.06 -12.23
CA GLY A 43 17.42 2.54 -11.33
C GLY A 43 16.93 3.17 -10.03
N HIS A 44 15.65 2.96 -9.66
CA HIS A 44 15.08 3.50 -8.42
C HIS A 44 15.04 2.45 -7.32
N GLU A 45 15.11 2.91 -6.07
CA GLU A 45 14.82 2.04 -4.92
C GLU A 45 13.32 1.93 -4.73
N VAL A 46 12.82 0.72 -4.54
CA VAL A 46 11.38 0.45 -4.42
C VAL A 46 11.11 -0.37 -3.17
N ALA A 47 10.11 0.06 -2.40
CA ALA A 47 9.54 -0.74 -1.32
C ALA A 47 8.07 -1.03 -1.65
N VAL A 48 7.65 -2.27 -1.45
CA VAL A 48 6.25 -2.66 -1.59
C VAL A 48 5.71 -3.00 -0.21
N LEU A 49 4.67 -2.30 0.19
CA LEU A 49 4.04 -2.47 1.50
C LEU A 49 2.65 -3.08 1.31
N ASP A 50 2.48 -4.30 1.81
CA ASP A 50 1.28 -5.09 1.60
C ASP A 50 0.34 -4.99 2.80
N GLY A 51 -0.75 -4.26 2.65
CA GLY A 51 -1.76 -4.05 3.68
C GLY A 51 -2.64 -5.27 3.95
N SER A 52 -2.49 -6.37 3.19
CA SER A 52 -3.17 -7.62 3.53
C SER A 52 -2.50 -8.34 4.71
N ILE A 53 -1.24 -7.99 5.00
CA ILE A 53 -0.47 -8.57 6.10
C ILE A 53 0.05 -7.53 7.10
N LYS A 54 -0.15 -6.24 6.83
CA LYS A 54 0.28 -5.12 7.69
C LYS A 54 -0.88 -4.18 7.96
N ASN A 55 -0.92 -3.62 9.17
CA ASN A 55 -1.89 -2.57 9.51
C ASN A 55 -1.33 -1.18 9.18
N PHE A 56 -2.15 -0.13 9.34
CA PHE A 56 -1.73 1.25 9.06
C PHE A 56 -0.52 1.68 9.88
N TYR A 57 -0.46 1.27 11.14
CA TYR A 57 0.65 1.61 12.01
C TYR A 57 1.98 1.03 11.47
N GLU A 58 1.97 -0.24 11.10
CA GLU A 58 3.15 -0.90 10.54
C GLU A 58 3.57 -0.28 9.20
N ILE A 59 2.61 0.05 8.35
CA ILE A 59 2.88 0.73 7.07
C ILE A 59 3.50 2.10 7.31
N ASN A 60 2.93 2.89 8.23
CA ASN A 60 3.47 4.20 8.57
C ASN A 60 4.91 4.12 9.09
N GLN A 61 5.19 3.11 9.94
CA GLN A 61 6.55 2.88 10.43
C GLN A 61 7.52 2.56 9.29
N LYS A 62 7.13 1.71 8.36
CA LYS A 62 7.96 1.34 7.21
C LYS A 62 8.19 2.54 6.30
N LEU A 63 7.19 3.37 6.10
CA LEU A 63 7.35 4.61 5.34
C LEU A 63 8.33 5.57 6.03
N ASP A 64 8.26 5.72 7.35
CA ASP A 64 9.17 6.54 8.12
C ASP A 64 10.62 6.05 7.97
N GLU A 65 10.83 4.74 8.00
CA GLU A 65 12.16 4.14 7.84
C GLU A 65 12.70 4.28 6.43
N PHE A 66 11.85 4.07 5.43
CA PHE A 66 12.23 4.09 4.03
C PHE A 66 12.49 5.50 3.51
N LYS A 67 11.76 6.50 4.01
CA LYS A 67 11.83 7.90 3.58
C LYS A 67 11.64 8.05 2.06
N PRO A 68 10.45 7.71 1.54
CA PRO A 68 10.21 7.74 0.11
C PRO A 68 10.16 9.16 -0.45
N ASP A 69 10.50 9.29 -1.73
CA ASP A 69 10.26 10.50 -2.51
C ASP A 69 8.87 10.50 -3.13
N ILE A 70 8.38 9.31 -3.46
CA ILE A 70 7.06 9.10 -4.06
C ILE A 70 6.35 7.96 -3.32
N ILE A 71 5.07 8.16 -3.02
CA ILE A 71 4.21 7.11 -2.48
C ILE A 71 3.10 6.83 -3.46
N GLY A 72 3.08 5.63 -4.02
CA GLY A 72 2.01 5.14 -4.88
C GLY A 72 1.05 4.27 -4.09
N ILE A 73 -0.23 4.53 -4.19
CA ILE A 73 -1.25 3.80 -3.45
C ILE A 73 -2.20 3.11 -4.43
N ASN A 74 -2.37 1.80 -4.26
CA ASN A 74 -3.35 1.05 -5.02
C ASN A 74 -4.72 1.21 -4.35
N VAL A 75 -5.60 1.98 -4.98
CA VAL A 75 -6.92 2.27 -4.43
C VAL A 75 -7.99 1.52 -5.22
N MET A 76 -8.62 0.56 -4.57
CA MET A 76 -9.82 -0.10 -5.10
C MET A 76 -11.04 0.57 -4.49
N THR A 77 -12.20 0.46 -5.15
CA THR A 77 -13.43 1.14 -4.72
C THR A 77 -13.76 0.87 -3.25
N PHE A 78 -13.64 -0.36 -2.79
CA PHE A 78 -13.95 -0.73 -1.41
C PHE A 78 -12.92 -0.20 -0.39
N LEU A 79 -11.76 0.28 -0.86
CA LEU A 79 -10.71 0.84 0.01
C LEU A 79 -10.77 2.37 0.09
N TRP A 80 -11.57 3.01 -0.76
CA TRP A 80 -11.57 4.46 -0.89
C TRP A 80 -11.83 5.19 0.43
N ASP A 81 -12.79 4.73 1.22
CA ASP A 81 -13.09 5.37 2.50
C ASP A 81 -11.90 5.33 3.47
N LYS A 82 -11.19 4.23 3.52
CA LYS A 82 -10.00 4.08 4.36
C LYS A 82 -8.86 4.97 3.87
N VAL A 83 -8.61 4.99 2.58
CA VAL A 83 -7.57 5.81 1.97
C VAL A 83 -7.87 7.29 2.13
N LYS A 84 -9.11 7.70 1.91
CA LYS A 84 -9.56 9.07 2.07
C LYS A 84 -9.27 9.61 3.48
N LYS A 85 -9.43 8.79 4.50
CA LYS A 85 -9.13 9.16 5.88
C LYS A 85 -7.62 9.20 6.17
N TRP A 86 -6.86 8.36 5.49
CA TRP A 86 -5.43 8.24 5.71
C TRP A 86 -4.61 9.32 4.99
N LEU A 87 -5.07 9.79 3.82
CA LEU A 87 -4.33 10.77 3.02
C LEU A 87 -3.93 12.05 3.77
N PRO A 88 -4.79 12.68 4.58
CA PRO A 88 -4.38 13.86 5.35
C PRO A 88 -3.24 13.56 6.32
N GLU A 89 -3.25 12.40 6.97
CA GLU A 89 -2.17 11.97 7.86
C GLU A 89 -0.86 11.80 7.10
N LEU A 90 -0.90 11.18 5.92
CA LEU A 90 0.27 11.04 5.07
C LEU A 90 0.84 12.39 4.64
N LYS A 91 -0.02 13.33 4.29
CA LYS A 91 0.41 14.68 3.92
C LYS A 91 1.10 15.40 5.05
N GLN A 92 0.63 15.23 6.28
CA GLN A 92 1.27 15.81 7.47
C GLN A 92 2.61 15.14 7.78
N ARG A 93 2.67 13.83 7.60
CA ARG A 93 3.88 13.05 7.90
C ARG A 93 4.98 13.26 6.87
N PHE A 94 4.61 13.41 5.61
CA PHE A 94 5.54 13.51 4.47
C PHE A 94 5.18 14.68 3.57
N PRO A 95 5.33 15.93 4.06
CA PRO A 95 4.85 17.11 3.32
C PRO A 95 5.56 17.36 1.99
N GLY A 96 6.78 16.84 1.81
CA GLY A 96 7.54 17.00 0.59
C GLY A 96 7.42 15.85 -0.40
N VAL A 97 6.60 14.83 -0.12
CA VAL A 97 6.49 13.61 -0.92
C VAL A 97 5.36 13.72 -1.93
N PHE A 98 5.65 13.26 -3.13
CA PHE A 98 4.67 13.22 -4.23
C PHE A 98 3.77 11.98 -4.16
#